data_6bd8796a68971208adb7367bd4d135f1
#
_entry.id   6bd8796a68971208adb7367bd4d135f1
#
_cell.length_a   1.000
_cell.length_b   1.000
_cell.length_c   1.000
_cell.angle_alpha   90.00
_cell.angle_beta   90.00
_cell.angle_gamma   90.00
#
_symmetry.space_group_name_H-M   'P 1'
#
loop_
_entity.id
_entity.type
_entity.pdbx_description
1 polymer ?
#
loop_
_entity_poly.entity_id
_entity_poly.type
_entity_poly.pdbx_seq_one_letter_code
_entity_poly.pdbx_strand_id
1 'polypeptide(L)'
;MSKQRIQLSDHFTYSRLLRFVLPCIGTMLFTSIYGIVDGLCVSNFVGKTAFAAINLIMPLPQMLGTVGFMLGTGGSAIVGITLGEGNQKKADRYFSMFMWAALVSAGVLSVLGIVFLRSTAVLLGAKGELLDYAVRYGRILMLALPGFALQNLFQSFFVTAEKPLLGFWFTVGAGCTNMVLDVVMVGMLHWGVEGAALATLISQLVGGVLPVFYFIDRSNTSCLHLCRTQFYGRVLWDACINGSSELMTSLSMSLVNILYNFQLLRLVGENGVAAYGVIMYAAFLFVAVFVGYAVGSAPIVSFHYGARNHAEVHNLYQKSLRLIAVVSVTMTAASMVIIPYVAHIFVGYDVQLLALTSRAFRLYALCFLIKGFNIYASSFFTALGDGVTSALISFLRTFLFQMAALLLLPALWGIDGVWLAVTAAELATLAVTVAMFLTKDKTFHYRKA
;
A
#
# COMPACT_ATOMS: atom_id res chain seq x y z
N MET A 1 31.18 1.79 -18.84
CA MET A 1 31.15 1.99 -17.38
C MET A 1 30.12 1.03 -16.83
N SER A 2 30.53 -0.06 -16.16
CA SER A 2 29.61 -0.96 -15.44
C SER A 2 28.91 -0.12 -14.37
N LYS A 3 27.57 0.00 -14.44
CA LYS A 3 26.79 0.67 -13.36
C LYS A 3 27.07 -0.11 -12.07
N GLN A 4 27.88 0.42 -11.19
CA GLN A 4 28.15 -0.16 -9.88
C GLN A 4 26.81 -0.44 -9.19
N ARG A 5 26.59 -1.68 -8.82
CA ARG A 5 25.38 -2.15 -8.13
C ARG A 5 25.33 -1.46 -6.76
N ILE A 6 24.22 -0.82 -6.44
CA ILE A 6 24.02 -0.19 -5.13
C ILE A 6 23.68 -1.30 -4.12
N GLN A 7 24.47 -1.37 -3.04
CA GLN A 7 24.28 -2.30 -1.92
C GLN A 7 23.69 -1.58 -0.71
N LEU A 8 23.02 -2.31 0.17
CA LEU A 8 22.46 -1.75 1.40
C LEU A 8 23.56 -1.19 2.33
N SER A 9 24.79 -1.75 2.24
CA SER A 9 25.96 -1.32 3.03
C SER A 9 26.64 -0.04 2.54
N ASP A 10 26.25 0.49 1.36
CA ASP A 10 26.86 1.69 0.79
C ASP A 10 26.52 2.94 1.59
N HIS A 11 27.40 3.95 1.50
CA HIS A 11 27.03 5.31 1.90
C HIS A 11 26.04 5.93 0.91
N PHE A 12 24.89 6.40 1.39
CA PHE A 12 23.83 6.94 0.54
C PHE A 12 23.93 8.46 0.38
N THR A 13 24.40 8.89 -0.80
CA THR A 13 24.19 10.25 -1.28
C THR A 13 22.76 10.42 -1.80
N TYR A 14 22.28 11.66 -2.00
CA TYR A 14 20.94 11.91 -2.58
C TYR A 14 20.73 11.16 -3.92
N SER A 15 21.72 11.15 -4.79
CA SER A 15 21.64 10.48 -6.08
C SER A 15 21.54 8.96 -5.96
N ARG A 16 22.31 8.34 -5.03
CA ARG A 16 22.24 6.89 -4.78
C ARG A 16 20.90 6.50 -4.15
N LEU A 17 20.45 7.27 -3.15
CA LEU A 17 19.18 7.05 -2.48
C LEU A 17 18.02 7.11 -3.47
N LEU A 18 17.93 8.18 -4.26
CA LEU A 18 16.89 8.31 -5.29
C LEU A 18 16.96 7.19 -6.33
N ARG A 19 18.14 6.85 -6.83
CA ARG A 19 18.31 5.76 -7.81
C ARG A 19 17.87 4.40 -7.26
N PHE A 20 18.06 4.15 -5.96
CA PHE A 20 17.64 2.92 -5.32
C PHE A 20 16.13 2.87 -5.09
N VAL A 21 15.52 4.01 -4.69
CA VAL A 21 14.11 4.11 -4.32
C VAL A 21 13.19 4.31 -5.52
N LEU A 22 13.67 4.93 -6.62
CA LEU A 22 12.85 5.19 -7.82
C LEU A 22 12.12 3.97 -8.37
N PRO A 23 12.69 2.76 -8.44
CA PRO A 23 11.94 1.58 -8.87
C PRO A 23 10.77 1.26 -7.94
N CYS A 24 10.90 1.49 -6.62
CA CYS A 24 9.82 1.27 -5.66
C CYS A 24 8.68 2.27 -5.86
N ILE A 25 9.01 3.54 -6.12
CA ILE A 25 8.02 4.57 -6.49
C ILE A 25 7.33 4.17 -7.79
N GLY A 26 8.10 3.72 -8.78
CA GLY A 26 7.57 3.21 -10.05
C GLY A 26 6.61 2.03 -9.85
N THR A 27 6.94 1.10 -8.96
CA THR A 27 6.08 -0.03 -8.59
C THR A 27 4.74 0.44 -8.06
N MET A 28 4.73 1.38 -7.10
CA MET A 28 3.51 1.91 -6.50
C MET A 28 2.66 2.71 -7.48
N LEU A 29 3.29 3.54 -8.31
CA LEU A 29 2.61 4.28 -9.38
C LEU A 29 1.99 3.32 -10.40
N PHE A 30 2.74 2.32 -10.87
CA PHE A 30 2.23 1.34 -11.82
C PHE A 30 1.06 0.55 -11.23
N THR A 31 1.17 0.12 -9.95
CA THR A 31 0.08 -0.57 -9.24
C THR A 31 -1.18 0.29 -9.17
N SER A 32 -1.05 1.59 -8.91
CA SER A 32 -2.19 2.51 -8.89
C SER A 32 -2.82 2.67 -10.28
N ILE A 33 -2.01 2.77 -11.33
CA ILE A 33 -2.48 2.93 -12.72
C ILE A 33 -3.19 1.65 -13.20
N TYR A 34 -2.58 0.48 -13.01
CA TYR A 34 -3.21 -0.74 -13.49
C TYR A 34 -4.51 -1.04 -12.75
N GLY A 35 -4.62 -0.72 -11.46
CA GLY A 35 -5.88 -0.84 -10.71
C GLY A 35 -7.00 0.05 -11.26
N ILE A 36 -6.67 1.25 -11.76
CA ILE A 36 -7.64 2.12 -12.46
C ILE A 36 -8.06 1.48 -13.79
N VAL A 37 -7.12 0.95 -14.56
CA VAL A 37 -7.39 0.32 -15.87
C VAL A 37 -8.25 -0.93 -15.71
N ASP A 38 -7.93 -1.80 -14.73
CA ASP A 38 -8.73 -2.99 -14.39
C ASP A 38 -10.18 -2.60 -14.06
N GLY A 39 -10.38 -1.62 -13.18
CA GLY A 39 -11.72 -1.10 -12.85
C GLY A 39 -12.48 -0.56 -14.06
N LEU A 40 -11.80 0.13 -14.99
CA LEU A 40 -12.40 0.63 -16.23
C LEU A 40 -12.78 -0.51 -17.18
N CYS A 41 -11.92 -1.52 -17.36
CA CYS A 41 -12.22 -2.69 -18.17
C CYS A 41 -13.45 -3.41 -17.66
N VAL A 42 -13.49 -3.72 -16.36
CA VAL A 42 -14.62 -4.39 -15.72
C VAL A 42 -15.92 -3.57 -15.87
N SER A 43 -15.87 -2.26 -15.59
CA SER A 43 -17.08 -1.42 -15.66
C SER A 43 -17.69 -1.34 -17.05
N ASN A 44 -16.88 -1.37 -18.10
CA ASN A 44 -17.36 -1.24 -19.49
C ASN A 44 -17.84 -2.56 -20.08
N PHE A 45 -17.29 -3.71 -19.68
CA PHE A 45 -17.57 -4.97 -20.34
C PHE A 45 -18.48 -5.92 -19.54
N VAL A 46 -18.61 -5.77 -18.22
CA VAL A 46 -19.32 -6.76 -17.37
C VAL A 46 -20.74 -6.35 -17.03
N GLY A 47 -21.08 -5.07 -17.16
CA GLY A 47 -22.41 -4.54 -16.87
C GLY A 47 -22.60 -4.04 -15.43
N LYS A 48 -23.66 -3.26 -15.19
CA LYS A 48 -23.86 -2.50 -13.94
C LYS A 48 -23.99 -3.36 -12.69
N THR A 49 -24.83 -4.41 -12.74
CA THR A 49 -25.07 -5.29 -11.56
C THR A 49 -23.83 -6.06 -11.17
N ALA A 50 -23.11 -6.57 -12.16
CA ALA A 50 -21.87 -7.30 -11.97
C ALA A 50 -20.74 -6.40 -11.43
N PHE A 51 -20.61 -5.19 -11.98
CA PHE A 51 -19.66 -4.21 -11.47
C PHE A 51 -19.95 -3.79 -10.01
N ALA A 52 -21.24 -3.62 -9.66
CA ALA A 52 -21.66 -3.36 -8.30
C ALA A 52 -21.30 -4.52 -7.36
N ALA A 53 -21.48 -5.78 -7.81
CA ALA A 53 -21.12 -6.97 -7.05
C ALA A 53 -19.61 -7.06 -6.78
N ILE A 54 -18.79 -6.74 -7.78
CA ILE A 54 -17.33 -6.70 -7.67
C ILE A 54 -16.91 -5.66 -6.62
N ASN A 55 -17.40 -4.43 -6.73
CA ASN A 55 -17.07 -3.36 -5.77
C ASN A 55 -17.51 -3.69 -4.33
N LEU A 56 -18.63 -4.41 -4.18
CA LEU A 56 -19.12 -4.85 -2.87
C LEU A 56 -18.17 -5.85 -2.20
N ILE A 57 -17.64 -6.81 -2.96
CA ILE A 57 -16.86 -7.91 -2.41
C ILE A 57 -15.33 -7.64 -2.39
N MET A 58 -14.82 -6.74 -3.25
CA MET A 58 -13.40 -6.42 -3.38
C MET A 58 -12.68 -6.05 -2.07
N PRO A 59 -13.29 -5.31 -1.13
CA PRO A 59 -12.63 -4.99 0.13
C PRO A 59 -12.25 -6.23 0.95
N LEU A 60 -12.99 -7.33 0.82
CA LEU A 60 -12.75 -8.54 1.61
C LEU A 60 -11.40 -9.22 1.25
N PRO A 61 -11.12 -9.62 -0.02
CA PRO A 61 -9.82 -10.18 -0.37
C PRO A 61 -8.67 -9.19 -0.16
N GLN A 62 -8.87 -7.89 -0.36
CA GLN A 62 -7.84 -6.88 -0.08
C GLN A 62 -7.48 -6.86 1.41
N MET A 63 -8.47 -6.83 2.30
CA MET A 63 -8.27 -6.85 3.74
C MET A 63 -7.55 -8.14 4.19
N LEU A 64 -7.99 -9.31 3.73
CA LEU A 64 -7.37 -10.59 4.06
C LEU A 64 -5.95 -10.69 3.50
N GLY A 65 -5.69 -10.16 2.31
CA GLY A 65 -4.38 -10.15 1.66
C GLY A 65 -3.36 -9.20 2.30
N THR A 66 -3.81 -8.28 3.14
CA THR A 66 -2.92 -7.36 3.89
C THR A 66 -1.93 -8.11 4.80
N VAL A 67 -2.20 -9.38 5.13
CA VAL A 67 -1.24 -10.25 5.82
C VAL A 67 0.08 -10.36 5.07
N GLY A 68 0.04 -10.37 3.72
CA GLY A 68 1.25 -10.33 2.89
C GLY A 68 2.05 -9.05 3.07
N PHE A 69 1.39 -7.90 3.11
CA PHE A 69 2.04 -6.61 3.41
C PHE A 69 2.59 -6.57 4.83
N MET A 70 1.83 -7.00 5.81
CA MET A 70 2.24 -7.05 7.22
C MET A 70 3.53 -7.87 7.39
N LEU A 71 3.57 -9.09 6.86
CA LEU A 71 4.76 -9.94 6.91
C LEU A 71 5.88 -9.45 5.98
N GLY A 72 5.53 -8.77 4.89
CA GLY A 72 6.47 -8.13 3.98
C GLY A 72 7.22 -6.98 4.64
N THR A 73 6.54 -5.98 5.15
CA THR A 73 7.16 -4.79 5.77
C THR A 73 7.80 -5.12 7.11
N GLY A 74 7.09 -5.81 8.01
CA GLY A 74 7.62 -6.19 9.31
C GLY A 74 8.77 -7.20 9.23
N GLY A 75 8.63 -8.22 8.35
CA GLY A 75 9.65 -9.24 8.13
C GLY A 75 10.88 -8.71 7.43
N SER A 76 10.72 -7.84 6.42
CA SER A 76 11.84 -7.23 5.69
C SER A 76 12.70 -6.35 6.60
N ALA A 77 12.11 -5.66 7.55
CA ALA A 77 12.84 -4.88 8.54
C ALA A 77 13.70 -5.78 9.44
N ILE A 78 13.14 -6.88 9.97
CA ILE A 78 13.88 -7.84 10.80
C ILE A 78 15.00 -8.49 10.00
N VAL A 79 14.74 -8.88 8.75
CA VAL A 79 15.77 -9.46 7.86
C VAL A 79 16.85 -8.43 7.54
N GLY A 80 16.46 -7.16 7.27
CA GLY A 80 17.39 -6.07 7.05
C GLY A 80 18.33 -5.83 8.24
N ILE A 81 17.79 -5.79 9.46
CA ILE A 81 18.57 -5.70 10.71
C ILE A 81 19.53 -6.90 10.83
N THR A 82 19.04 -8.12 10.59
CA THR A 82 19.85 -9.35 10.67
C THR A 82 20.99 -9.38 9.63
N LEU A 83 20.74 -8.83 8.43
CA LEU A 83 21.78 -8.64 7.41
C LEU A 83 22.83 -7.62 7.87
N GLY A 84 22.38 -6.52 8.47
CA GLY A 84 23.26 -5.51 9.06
C GLY A 84 24.15 -6.05 10.18
N GLU A 85 23.63 -6.98 11.00
CA GLU A 85 24.41 -7.73 12.01
C GLU A 85 25.44 -8.70 11.39
N GLY A 86 25.49 -8.84 10.06
CA GLY A 86 26.41 -9.74 9.35
C GLY A 86 25.97 -11.21 9.35
N ASN A 87 24.77 -11.55 9.75
CA ASN A 87 24.31 -12.93 9.87
C ASN A 87 23.45 -13.36 8.67
N GLN A 88 24.09 -13.52 7.51
CA GLN A 88 23.45 -13.91 6.25
C GLN A 88 22.61 -15.19 6.34
N LYS A 89 23.14 -16.25 6.98
CA LYS A 89 22.42 -17.52 7.09
C LYS A 89 21.13 -17.42 7.89
N LYS A 90 21.13 -16.57 8.92
CA LYS A 90 19.96 -16.33 9.75
C LYS A 90 18.92 -15.48 9.00
N ALA A 91 19.38 -14.50 8.23
CA ALA A 91 18.54 -13.68 7.36
C ALA A 91 17.79 -14.54 6.32
N ASP A 92 18.48 -15.46 5.64
CA ASP A 92 17.87 -16.38 4.66
C ASP A 92 16.82 -17.30 5.30
N ARG A 93 17.10 -17.79 6.54
CA ARG A 93 16.12 -18.62 7.28
C ARG A 93 14.88 -17.81 7.66
N TYR A 94 15.05 -16.59 8.14
CA TYR A 94 13.93 -15.73 8.50
C TYR A 94 13.10 -15.34 7.27
N PHE A 95 13.75 -14.97 6.17
CA PHE A 95 13.09 -14.71 4.90
C PHE A 95 12.23 -15.91 4.44
N SER A 96 12.83 -17.10 4.46
CA SER A 96 12.14 -18.35 4.10
C SER A 96 10.96 -18.64 5.02
N MET A 97 11.10 -18.40 6.32
CA MET A 97 10.00 -18.54 7.29
C MET A 97 8.86 -17.58 7.01
N PHE A 98 9.15 -16.31 6.73
CA PHE A 98 8.12 -15.32 6.42
C PHE A 98 7.37 -15.65 5.13
N MET A 99 8.06 -16.16 4.10
CA MET A 99 7.43 -16.63 2.87
C MET A 99 6.44 -17.77 3.16
N TRP A 100 6.86 -18.80 3.93
CA TRP A 100 5.98 -19.89 4.31
C TRP A 100 4.83 -19.45 5.22
N ALA A 101 5.10 -18.54 6.16
CA ALA A 101 4.07 -17.99 7.04
C ALA A 101 3.01 -17.22 6.24
N ALA A 102 3.41 -16.41 5.26
CA ALA A 102 2.50 -15.71 4.37
C ALA A 102 1.66 -16.67 3.53
N LEU A 103 2.29 -17.70 2.94
CA LEU A 103 1.59 -18.69 2.14
C LEU A 103 0.56 -19.49 2.96
N VAL A 104 0.96 -19.98 4.13
CA VAL A 104 0.08 -20.77 5.01
C VAL A 104 -1.06 -19.92 5.57
N SER A 105 -0.76 -18.72 6.09
CA SER A 105 -1.79 -17.83 6.64
C SER A 105 -2.78 -17.38 5.56
N ALA A 106 -2.30 -17.00 4.38
CA ALA A 106 -3.18 -16.64 3.26
C ALA A 106 -4.00 -17.85 2.76
N GLY A 107 -3.43 -19.07 2.75
CA GLY A 107 -4.15 -20.30 2.45
C GLY A 107 -5.29 -20.58 3.44
N VAL A 108 -5.04 -20.45 4.74
CA VAL A 108 -6.06 -20.59 5.78
C VAL A 108 -7.15 -19.52 5.62
N LEU A 109 -6.75 -18.25 5.42
CA LEU A 109 -7.69 -17.15 5.20
C LEU A 109 -8.49 -17.32 3.91
N SER A 110 -7.89 -17.90 2.86
CA SER A 110 -8.56 -18.27 1.61
C SER A 110 -9.71 -19.27 1.86
N VAL A 111 -9.42 -20.35 2.56
CA VAL A 111 -10.42 -21.37 2.91
C VAL A 111 -11.53 -20.77 3.76
N LEU A 112 -11.19 -20.04 4.82
CA LEU A 112 -12.17 -19.34 5.67
C LEU A 112 -12.98 -18.32 4.85
N GLY A 113 -12.31 -17.55 4.00
CA GLY A 113 -12.96 -16.59 3.11
C GLY A 113 -13.98 -17.26 2.17
N ILE A 114 -13.67 -18.41 1.58
CA ILE A 114 -14.59 -19.17 0.73
C ILE A 114 -15.79 -19.68 1.54
N VAL A 115 -15.56 -20.23 2.73
CA VAL A 115 -16.64 -20.77 3.59
C VAL A 115 -17.61 -19.68 4.01
N PHE A 116 -17.11 -18.53 4.44
CA PHE A 116 -17.95 -17.43 4.92
C PHE A 116 -18.35 -16.42 3.85
N LEU A 117 -17.91 -16.58 2.60
CA LEU A 117 -18.12 -15.61 1.52
C LEU A 117 -19.57 -15.24 1.31
N ARG A 118 -20.46 -16.23 1.23
CA ARG A 118 -21.89 -16.00 1.00
C ARG A 118 -22.53 -15.25 2.17
N SER A 119 -22.19 -15.62 3.39
CA SER A 119 -22.69 -14.95 4.60
C SER A 119 -22.21 -13.50 4.68
N THR A 120 -20.94 -13.25 4.33
CA THR A 120 -20.38 -11.92 4.27
C THR A 120 -21.03 -11.07 3.18
N ALA A 121 -21.25 -11.62 1.99
CA ALA A 121 -21.93 -10.90 0.91
C ALA A 121 -23.38 -10.51 1.29
N VAL A 122 -24.10 -11.41 1.95
CA VAL A 122 -25.46 -11.12 2.47
C VAL A 122 -25.40 -10.03 3.55
N LEU A 123 -24.45 -10.10 4.47
CA LEU A 123 -24.24 -9.08 5.51
C LEU A 123 -23.93 -7.70 4.92
N LEU A 124 -23.20 -7.65 3.80
CA LEU A 124 -22.90 -6.43 3.05
C LEU A 124 -24.12 -5.93 2.23
N GLY A 125 -25.25 -6.65 2.25
CA GLY A 125 -26.48 -6.23 1.60
C GLY A 125 -26.75 -6.84 0.22
N ALA A 126 -25.92 -7.80 -0.24
CA ALA A 126 -26.14 -8.47 -1.53
C ALA A 126 -27.39 -9.34 -1.50
N LYS A 127 -28.25 -9.23 -2.54
CA LYS A 127 -29.45 -10.02 -2.73
C LYS A 127 -29.63 -10.41 -4.20
N GLY A 128 -30.30 -11.53 -4.46
CA GLY A 128 -30.64 -11.98 -5.82
C GLY A 128 -29.39 -12.12 -6.70
N GLU A 129 -29.47 -11.59 -7.91
CA GLU A 129 -28.41 -11.66 -8.92
C GLU A 129 -27.08 -11.01 -8.45
N LEU A 130 -27.14 -9.92 -7.67
CA LEU A 130 -25.98 -9.25 -7.07
C LEU A 130 -25.21 -10.22 -6.15
N LEU A 131 -25.91 -11.04 -5.38
CA LEU A 131 -25.32 -12.05 -4.50
C LEU A 131 -24.62 -13.14 -5.30
N ASP A 132 -25.24 -13.60 -6.39
CA ASP A 132 -24.65 -14.65 -7.21
C ASP A 132 -23.36 -14.19 -7.89
N TYR A 133 -23.34 -12.98 -8.45
CA TYR A 133 -22.10 -12.39 -9.00
C TYR A 133 -21.03 -12.18 -7.94
N ALA A 134 -21.39 -11.64 -6.77
CA ALA A 134 -20.44 -11.43 -5.68
C ALA A 134 -19.80 -12.74 -5.19
N VAL A 135 -20.59 -13.82 -5.09
CA VAL A 135 -20.09 -15.13 -4.65
C VAL A 135 -19.23 -15.79 -5.73
N ARG A 136 -19.59 -15.72 -7.01
CA ARG A 136 -18.79 -16.29 -8.11
C ARG A 136 -17.43 -15.59 -8.21
N TYR A 137 -17.43 -14.27 -8.27
CA TYR A 137 -16.23 -13.45 -8.30
C TYR A 137 -15.35 -13.66 -7.07
N GLY A 138 -15.95 -13.54 -5.89
CA GLY A 138 -15.25 -13.66 -4.63
C GLY A 138 -14.59 -15.01 -4.42
N ARG A 139 -15.20 -16.13 -4.85
CA ARG A 139 -14.59 -17.47 -4.76
C ARG A 139 -13.28 -17.55 -5.50
N ILE A 140 -13.24 -17.03 -6.73
CA ILE A 140 -12.01 -17.06 -7.55
C ILE A 140 -10.93 -16.16 -6.92
N LEU A 141 -11.31 -14.99 -6.42
CA LEU A 141 -10.36 -14.09 -5.72
C LEU A 141 -9.85 -14.69 -4.41
N MET A 142 -10.68 -15.44 -3.66
CA MET A 142 -10.19 -16.13 -2.48
C MET A 142 -9.16 -17.19 -2.83
N LEU A 143 -9.29 -17.91 -3.96
CA LEU A 143 -8.26 -18.83 -4.45
C LEU A 143 -6.98 -18.10 -4.86
N ALA A 144 -7.07 -16.83 -5.28
CA ALA A 144 -5.93 -16.01 -5.63
C ALA A 144 -5.18 -15.46 -4.40
N LEU A 145 -5.80 -15.47 -3.22
CA LEU A 145 -5.29 -14.83 -2.01
C LEU A 145 -3.85 -15.24 -1.62
N PRO A 146 -3.43 -16.52 -1.70
CA PRO A 146 -2.04 -16.89 -1.45
C PRO A 146 -1.05 -16.24 -2.42
N GLY A 147 -1.39 -16.15 -3.71
CA GLY A 147 -0.59 -15.44 -4.72
C GLY A 147 -0.51 -13.94 -4.43
N PHE A 148 -1.60 -13.32 -4.06
CA PHE A 148 -1.66 -11.91 -3.67
C PHE A 148 -0.83 -11.60 -2.42
N ALA A 149 -0.91 -12.44 -1.40
CA ALA A 149 -0.10 -12.28 -0.19
C ALA A 149 1.40 -12.41 -0.48
N LEU A 150 1.79 -13.39 -1.31
CA LEU A 150 3.18 -13.55 -1.74
C LEU A 150 3.67 -12.37 -2.58
N GLN A 151 2.86 -11.87 -3.51
CA GLN A 151 3.20 -10.69 -4.31
C GLN A 151 3.50 -9.48 -3.43
N ASN A 152 2.65 -9.22 -2.43
CA ASN A 152 2.83 -8.12 -1.48
C ASN A 152 4.07 -8.33 -0.59
N LEU A 153 4.31 -9.56 -0.14
CA LEU A 153 5.51 -9.91 0.62
C LEU A 153 6.77 -9.65 -0.19
N PHE A 154 6.85 -10.17 -1.42
CA PHE A 154 8.03 -10.02 -2.26
C PHE A 154 8.30 -8.57 -2.68
N GLN A 155 7.29 -7.73 -2.74
CA GLN A 155 7.46 -6.30 -3.02
C GLN A 155 8.43 -5.65 -2.03
N SER A 156 8.34 -5.97 -0.73
CA SER A 156 9.28 -5.50 0.30
C SER A 156 10.61 -6.26 0.25
N PHE A 157 10.57 -7.57 0.04
CA PHE A 157 11.78 -8.39 0.04
C PHE A 157 12.69 -8.20 -1.17
N PHE A 158 12.18 -7.82 -2.34
CA PHE A 158 13.04 -7.43 -3.46
C PHE A 158 13.89 -6.21 -3.13
N VAL A 159 13.38 -5.28 -2.34
CA VAL A 159 14.14 -4.11 -1.89
C VAL A 159 15.24 -4.52 -0.91
N THR A 160 14.88 -5.35 0.09
CA THR A 160 15.84 -5.90 1.07
C THR A 160 16.88 -6.80 0.39
N ALA A 161 16.51 -7.47 -0.69
CA ALA A 161 17.41 -8.30 -1.51
C ALA A 161 18.30 -7.49 -2.48
N GLU A 162 18.33 -6.14 -2.37
CA GLU A 162 19.07 -5.23 -3.25
C GLU A 162 18.66 -5.32 -4.73
N LYS A 163 17.42 -5.69 -4.99
CA LYS A 163 16.85 -5.90 -6.34
C LYS A 163 15.55 -5.12 -6.59
N PRO A 164 15.44 -3.83 -6.19
CA PRO A 164 14.18 -3.10 -6.33
C PRO A 164 13.71 -2.99 -7.79
N LEU A 165 14.64 -2.86 -8.74
CA LEU A 165 14.30 -2.82 -10.17
C LEU A 165 13.70 -4.14 -10.68
N LEU A 166 14.18 -5.27 -10.14
CA LEU A 166 13.61 -6.59 -10.48
C LEU A 166 12.20 -6.74 -9.91
N GLY A 167 11.97 -6.29 -8.67
CA GLY A 167 10.64 -6.23 -8.07
C GLY A 167 9.67 -5.38 -8.89
N PHE A 168 10.12 -4.24 -9.41
CA PHE A 168 9.36 -3.42 -10.34
C PHE A 168 8.95 -4.21 -11.59
N TRP A 169 9.87 -4.91 -12.24
CA TRP A 169 9.55 -5.68 -13.45
C TRP A 169 8.62 -6.87 -13.19
N PHE A 170 8.70 -7.53 -12.03
CA PHE A 170 7.72 -8.56 -11.65
C PHE A 170 6.32 -7.97 -11.47
N THR A 171 6.22 -6.79 -10.85
CA THR A 171 4.93 -6.09 -10.68
C THR A 171 4.37 -5.63 -12.04
N VAL A 172 5.21 -5.10 -12.91
CA VAL A 172 4.81 -4.73 -14.28
C VAL A 172 4.35 -5.95 -15.07
N GLY A 173 5.09 -7.06 -14.99
CA GLY A 173 4.72 -8.32 -15.64
C GLY A 173 3.36 -8.83 -15.16
N ALA A 174 3.13 -8.85 -13.85
CA ALA A 174 1.84 -9.25 -13.29
C ALA A 174 0.70 -8.31 -13.74
N GLY A 175 0.89 -6.99 -13.65
CA GLY A 175 -0.14 -6.03 -14.05
C GLY A 175 -0.41 -6.06 -15.56
N CYS A 176 0.60 -6.20 -16.40
CA CYS A 176 0.39 -6.39 -17.85
C CYS A 176 -0.35 -7.70 -18.15
N THR A 177 -0.03 -8.79 -17.44
CA THR A 177 -0.76 -10.05 -17.56
C THR A 177 -2.23 -9.86 -17.20
N ASN A 178 -2.55 -9.17 -16.12
CA ASN A 178 -3.93 -8.85 -15.76
C ASN A 178 -4.63 -8.07 -16.88
N MET A 179 -4.07 -6.92 -17.30
CA MET A 179 -4.70 -6.09 -18.33
C MET A 179 -4.93 -6.84 -19.65
N VAL A 180 -3.97 -7.65 -20.10
CA VAL A 180 -4.12 -8.47 -21.33
C VAL A 180 -5.20 -9.52 -21.15
N LEU A 181 -5.23 -10.22 -20.02
CA LEU A 181 -6.23 -11.24 -19.74
C LEU A 181 -7.63 -10.66 -19.56
N ASP A 182 -7.77 -9.47 -19.00
CA ASP A 182 -9.05 -8.76 -18.92
C ASP A 182 -9.60 -8.47 -20.31
N VAL A 183 -8.77 -7.91 -21.20
CA VAL A 183 -9.18 -7.68 -22.59
C VAL A 183 -9.57 -8.98 -23.30
N VAL A 184 -8.82 -10.06 -23.11
CA VAL A 184 -9.09 -11.34 -23.76
C VAL A 184 -10.30 -12.03 -23.14
N MET A 185 -10.31 -12.22 -21.81
CA MET A 185 -11.35 -13.03 -21.14
C MET A 185 -12.69 -12.27 -21.02
N VAL A 186 -12.61 -10.97 -20.71
CA VAL A 186 -13.82 -10.18 -20.51
C VAL A 186 -14.26 -9.52 -21.83
N GLY A 187 -13.33 -8.92 -22.57
CA GLY A 187 -13.64 -8.20 -23.80
C GLY A 187 -13.90 -9.09 -25.01
N MET A 188 -13.04 -10.11 -25.25
CA MET A 188 -13.15 -10.97 -26.44
C MET A 188 -13.99 -12.23 -26.20
N LEU A 189 -13.74 -12.96 -25.10
CA LEU A 189 -14.40 -14.22 -24.79
C LEU A 189 -15.75 -14.01 -24.05
N HIS A 190 -16.04 -12.82 -23.59
CA HIS A 190 -17.26 -12.45 -22.87
C HIS A 190 -17.55 -13.35 -21.63
N TRP A 191 -16.49 -13.75 -20.90
CA TRP A 191 -16.63 -14.57 -19.69
C TRP A 191 -17.14 -13.76 -18.47
N GLY A 192 -17.44 -12.47 -18.66
CA GLY A 192 -18.06 -11.61 -17.64
C GLY A 192 -17.21 -11.52 -16.36
N VAL A 193 -17.90 -11.65 -15.22
CA VAL A 193 -17.31 -11.53 -13.89
C VAL A 193 -16.26 -12.60 -13.60
N GLU A 194 -16.47 -13.82 -14.09
CA GLU A 194 -15.54 -14.94 -13.90
C GLU A 194 -14.26 -14.73 -14.68
N GLY A 195 -14.34 -14.14 -15.88
CA GLY A 195 -13.19 -13.77 -16.69
C GLY A 195 -12.30 -12.74 -15.98
N ALA A 196 -12.88 -11.69 -15.42
CA ALA A 196 -12.14 -10.67 -14.64
C ALA A 196 -11.47 -11.27 -13.39
N ALA A 197 -12.21 -12.14 -12.66
CA ALA A 197 -11.63 -12.82 -11.50
C ALA A 197 -10.48 -13.75 -11.85
N LEU A 198 -10.57 -14.49 -12.97
CA LEU A 198 -9.51 -15.38 -13.46
C LEU A 198 -8.29 -14.60 -13.95
N ALA A 199 -8.49 -13.47 -14.62
CA ALA A 199 -7.39 -12.58 -15.01
C ALA A 199 -6.60 -12.09 -13.80
N THR A 200 -7.31 -11.67 -12.75
CA THR A 200 -6.72 -11.28 -11.47
C THR A 200 -6.02 -12.45 -10.78
N LEU A 201 -6.62 -13.64 -10.73
CA LEU A 201 -6.01 -14.85 -10.18
C LEU A 201 -4.67 -15.16 -10.86
N ILE A 202 -4.65 -15.22 -12.19
CA ILE A 202 -3.45 -15.57 -12.95
C ILE A 202 -2.37 -14.50 -12.74
N SER A 203 -2.72 -13.22 -12.78
CA SER A 203 -1.77 -12.13 -12.57
C SER A 203 -1.14 -12.16 -11.17
N GLN A 204 -1.94 -12.45 -10.14
CA GLN A 204 -1.44 -12.58 -8.76
C GLN A 204 -0.57 -13.83 -8.58
N LEU A 205 -0.86 -14.93 -9.28
CA LEU A 205 0.03 -16.09 -9.30
C LEU A 205 1.35 -15.77 -10.00
N VAL A 206 1.32 -15.04 -11.12
CA VAL A 206 2.54 -14.58 -11.80
C VAL A 206 3.37 -13.70 -10.86
N GLY A 207 2.75 -12.70 -10.21
CA GLY A 207 3.44 -11.78 -9.30
C GLY A 207 3.92 -12.41 -7.99
N GLY A 208 3.24 -13.46 -7.51
CA GLY A 208 3.57 -14.13 -6.24
C GLY A 208 4.44 -15.38 -6.39
N VAL A 209 4.21 -16.20 -7.42
CA VAL A 209 4.89 -17.51 -7.56
C VAL A 209 6.22 -17.40 -8.33
N LEU A 210 6.30 -16.58 -9.37
CA LEU A 210 7.55 -16.42 -10.10
C LEU A 210 8.72 -15.92 -9.25
N PRO A 211 8.54 -14.97 -8.31
CA PRO A 211 9.60 -14.60 -7.37
C PRO A 211 10.11 -15.75 -6.51
N VAL A 212 9.26 -16.74 -6.17
CA VAL A 212 9.69 -17.93 -5.41
C VAL A 212 10.77 -18.68 -6.18
N PHE A 213 10.57 -18.91 -7.48
CA PHE A 213 11.57 -19.60 -8.33
C PHE A 213 12.87 -18.80 -8.43
N TYR A 214 12.76 -17.46 -8.53
CA TYR A 214 13.94 -16.60 -8.54
C TYR A 214 14.77 -16.74 -7.24
N PHE A 215 14.13 -16.74 -6.07
CA PHE A 215 14.84 -16.83 -4.79
C PHE A 215 15.26 -18.25 -4.40
N ILE A 216 14.71 -19.30 -5.03
CA ILE A 216 15.19 -20.69 -4.89
C ILE A 216 16.49 -20.89 -5.68
N ASP A 217 16.63 -20.26 -6.83
CA ASP A 217 17.82 -20.38 -7.66
C ASP A 217 19.02 -19.73 -6.97
N ARG A 218 19.99 -20.55 -6.60
CA ARG A 218 21.25 -20.11 -5.95
C ARG A 218 22.24 -19.45 -6.89
N SER A 219 22.01 -19.54 -8.21
CA SER A 219 22.84 -18.87 -9.22
C SER A 219 22.55 -17.39 -9.33
N ASN A 220 21.41 -16.93 -8.78
CA ASN A 220 21.03 -15.54 -8.80
C ASN A 220 21.99 -14.67 -7.96
N THR A 221 22.10 -13.39 -8.33
CA THR A 221 23.00 -12.43 -7.67
C THR A 221 22.32 -11.68 -6.51
N SER A 222 21.24 -12.20 -5.95
CA SER A 222 20.56 -11.60 -4.79
C SER A 222 21.37 -11.85 -3.50
N CYS A 223 21.22 -10.97 -2.53
CA CYS A 223 21.77 -11.22 -1.19
C CYS A 223 20.86 -12.15 -0.35
N LEU A 224 19.62 -12.41 -0.77
CA LEU A 224 18.69 -13.32 -0.07
C LEU A 224 18.36 -14.53 -0.94
N HIS A 225 18.29 -15.71 -0.30
CA HIS A 225 17.92 -16.96 -0.93
C HIS A 225 16.96 -17.75 -0.07
N LEU A 226 16.03 -18.46 -0.71
CA LEU A 226 15.16 -19.41 -0.02
C LEU A 226 15.94 -20.66 0.38
N CYS A 227 15.80 -21.07 1.64
CA CYS A 227 16.47 -22.20 2.23
C CYS A 227 15.54 -22.97 3.16
N ARG A 228 15.99 -24.15 3.62
CA ARG A 228 15.30 -24.86 4.70
C ARG A 228 15.32 -24.02 5.97
N THR A 229 14.15 -23.82 6.56
CA THR A 229 13.97 -23.00 7.75
C THR A 229 13.30 -23.79 8.88
N GLN A 230 13.44 -23.30 10.09
CA GLN A 230 12.68 -23.74 11.25
C GLN A 230 11.64 -22.69 11.61
N PHE A 231 10.69 -23.04 12.43
CA PHE A 231 9.68 -22.12 12.92
C PHE A 231 10.21 -21.32 14.11
N TYR A 232 10.40 -20.01 13.91
CA TYR A 232 10.86 -19.07 14.93
C TYR A 232 9.66 -18.24 15.41
N GLY A 233 8.81 -18.80 16.27
CA GLY A 233 7.54 -18.19 16.66
C GLY A 233 7.67 -16.77 17.22
N ARG A 234 8.71 -16.49 18.05
CA ARG A 234 8.96 -15.14 18.58
C ARG A 234 9.28 -14.14 17.46
N VAL A 235 10.14 -14.52 16.52
CA VAL A 235 10.52 -13.65 15.38
C VAL A 235 9.32 -13.40 14.47
N LEU A 236 8.47 -14.40 14.26
CA LEU A 236 7.23 -14.24 13.49
C LEU A 236 6.28 -13.27 14.22
N TRP A 237 6.14 -13.38 15.53
CA TRP A 237 5.32 -12.49 16.33
C TRP A 237 5.84 -11.05 16.30
N ASP A 238 7.15 -10.87 16.44
CA ASP A 238 7.81 -9.56 16.34
C ASP A 238 7.60 -8.95 14.94
N ALA A 239 7.64 -9.76 13.88
CA ALA A 239 7.34 -9.29 12.52
C ALA A 239 5.87 -8.88 12.36
N CYS A 240 4.93 -9.63 12.94
CA CYS A 240 3.51 -9.26 12.93
C CYS A 240 3.26 -7.93 13.65
N ILE A 241 3.87 -7.73 14.82
CA ILE A 241 3.77 -6.46 15.55
C ILE A 241 4.40 -5.34 14.71
N ASN A 242 5.58 -5.58 14.15
CA ASN A 242 6.31 -4.58 13.39
C ASN A 242 5.59 -4.17 12.09
N GLY A 243 4.89 -5.10 11.45
CA GLY A 243 4.09 -4.84 10.26
C GLY A 243 2.61 -4.52 10.53
N SER A 244 2.18 -4.48 11.79
CA SER A 244 0.77 -4.25 12.16
C SER A 244 0.23 -2.88 11.70
N SER A 245 1.12 -1.91 11.46
CA SER A 245 0.77 -0.61 10.86
C SER A 245 0.04 -0.73 9.52
N GLU A 246 0.38 -1.74 8.71
CA GLU A 246 -0.28 -2.00 7.42
C GLU A 246 -1.70 -2.52 7.61
N LEU A 247 -1.91 -3.43 8.57
CA LEU A 247 -3.23 -3.93 8.95
C LEU A 247 -4.11 -2.80 9.48
N MET A 248 -3.58 -1.98 10.40
CA MET A 248 -4.30 -0.83 10.94
C MET A 248 -4.70 0.15 9.84
N THR A 249 -3.81 0.42 8.90
CA THR A 249 -4.09 1.31 7.77
C THR A 249 -5.22 0.74 6.90
N SER A 250 -5.16 -0.52 6.51
CA SER A 250 -6.15 -1.14 5.61
C SER A 250 -7.54 -1.22 6.23
N LEU A 251 -7.63 -1.64 7.51
CA LEU A 251 -8.90 -1.69 8.25
C LEU A 251 -9.51 -0.30 8.42
N SER A 252 -8.67 0.67 8.79
CA SER A 252 -9.08 2.06 8.99
C SER A 252 -9.61 2.68 7.71
N MET A 253 -8.94 2.48 6.57
CA MET A 253 -9.36 3.04 5.29
C MET A 253 -10.76 2.57 4.91
N SER A 254 -11.09 1.29 5.13
CA SER A 254 -12.43 0.76 4.82
C SER A 254 -13.52 1.43 5.65
N LEU A 255 -13.30 1.56 6.97
CA LEU A 255 -14.27 2.19 7.88
C LEU A 255 -14.41 3.69 7.59
N VAL A 256 -13.32 4.37 7.35
CA VAL A 256 -13.32 5.81 7.05
C VAL A 256 -13.98 6.10 5.72
N ASN A 257 -13.78 5.27 4.69
CA ASN A 257 -14.49 5.41 3.41
C ASN A 257 -16.01 5.29 3.56
N ILE A 258 -16.49 4.38 4.39
CA ILE A 258 -17.94 4.25 4.70
C ILE A 258 -18.44 5.57 5.33
N LEU A 259 -17.71 6.12 6.28
CA LEU A 259 -18.11 7.36 6.94
C LEU A 259 -18.06 8.56 5.98
N TYR A 260 -17.07 8.63 5.09
CA TYR A 260 -17.02 9.66 4.03
C TYR A 260 -18.27 9.63 3.17
N ASN A 261 -18.61 8.45 2.65
CA ASN A 261 -19.80 8.27 1.81
C ASN A 261 -21.08 8.66 2.56
N PHE A 262 -21.20 8.28 3.83
CA PHE A 262 -22.36 8.64 4.66
C PHE A 262 -22.49 10.17 4.85
N GLN A 263 -21.40 10.84 5.20
CA GLN A 263 -21.39 12.29 5.40
C GLN A 263 -21.67 13.06 4.10
N LEU A 264 -21.10 12.60 2.98
CA LEU A 264 -21.27 13.24 1.68
C LEU A 264 -22.71 13.05 1.15
N LEU A 265 -23.28 11.85 1.29
CA LEU A 265 -24.68 11.60 0.95
C LEU A 265 -25.62 12.50 1.76
N ARG A 266 -25.35 12.67 3.04
CA ARG A 266 -26.16 13.51 3.93
C ARG A 266 -26.10 15.00 3.57
N LEU A 267 -24.92 15.51 3.20
CA LEU A 267 -24.67 16.95 3.01
C LEU A 267 -24.93 17.44 1.58
N VAL A 268 -24.63 16.61 0.57
CA VAL A 268 -24.63 17.02 -0.86
C VAL A 268 -25.32 16.02 -1.75
N GLY A 269 -25.62 14.81 -1.24
CA GLY A 269 -26.22 13.74 -2.03
C GLY A 269 -25.18 13.04 -2.93
N GLU A 270 -25.67 12.48 -4.03
CA GLU A 270 -24.87 11.66 -4.95
C GLU A 270 -23.68 12.39 -5.57
N ASN A 271 -23.82 13.70 -5.83
CA ASN A 271 -22.74 14.52 -6.37
C ASN A 271 -21.51 14.59 -5.43
N GLY A 272 -21.74 14.58 -4.11
CA GLY A 272 -20.64 14.54 -3.13
C GLY A 272 -19.87 13.23 -3.20
N VAL A 273 -20.54 12.11 -3.33
CA VAL A 273 -19.93 10.77 -3.46
C VAL A 273 -19.18 10.65 -4.78
N ALA A 274 -19.74 11.15 -5.88
CA ALA A 274 -19.10 11.15 -7.19
C ALA A 274 -17.80 12.01 -7.16
N ALA A 275 -17.84 13.21 -6.57
CA ALA A 275 -16.68 14.06 -6.40
C ALA A 275 -15.58 13.36 -5.57
N TYR A 276 -15.95 12.68 -4.49
CA TYR A 276 -15.03 11.92 -3.65
C TYR A 276 -14.36 10.78 -4.41
N GLY A 277 -15.10 10.04 -5.23
CA GLY A 277 -14.54 9.00 -6.08
C GLY A 277 -13.42 9.54 -7.00
N VAL A 278 -13.66 10.66 -7.69
CA VAL A 278 -12.65 11.31 -8.55
C VAL A 278 -11.41 11.72 -7.75
N ILE A 279 -11.63 12.31 -6.56
CA ILE A 279 -10.54 12.73 -5.68
C ILE A 279 -9.70 11.52 -5.24
N MET A 280 -10.34 10.40 -4.89
CA MET A 280 -9.63 9.19 -4.46
C MET A 280 -8.75 8.62 -5.57
N TYR A 281 -9.22 8.52 -6.80
CA TYR A 281 -8.40 8.05 -7.93
C TYR A 281 -7.15 8.90 -8.11
N ALA A 282 -7.28 10.23 -8.08
CA ALA A 282 -6.14 11.13 -8.18
C ALA A 282 -5.22 11.03 -6.94
N ALA A 283 -5.80 10.97 -5.75
CA ALA A 283 -5.04 10.89 -4.51
C ALA A 283 -4.17 9.63 -4.42
N PHE A 284 -4.63 8.48 -4.95
CA PHE A 284 -3.84 7.25 -4.99
C PHE A 284 -2.51 7.45 -5.73
N LEU A 285 -2.50 8.18 -6.84
CA LEU A 285 -1.27 8.45 -7.61
C LEU A 285 -0.28 9.31 -6.79
N PHE A 286 -0.76 10.36 -6.12
CA PHE A 286 0.10 11.20 -5.30
C PHE A 286 0.63 10.47 -4.07
N VAL A 287 -0.21 9.68 -3.40
CA VAL A 287 0.18 8.88 -2.22
C VAL A 287 1.15 7.77 -2.59
N ALA A 288 1.03 7.18 -3.78
CA ALA A 288 1.94 6.14 -4.27
C ALA A 288 3.42 6.58 -4.26
N VAL A 289 3.69 7.86 -4.50
CA VAL A 289 5.06 8.41 -4.45
C VAL A 289 5.62 8.35 -3.02
N PHE A 290 4.83 8.74 -2.02
CA PHE A 290 5.25 8.71 -0.62
C PHE A 290 5.41 7.29 -0.09
N VAL A 291 4.48 6.40 -0.42
CA VAL A 291 4.53 4.98 -0.03
C VAL A 291 5.72 4.29 -0.71
N GLY A 292 5.93 4.53 -2.01
CA GLY A 292 7.06 3.97 -2.74
C GLY A 292 8.41 4.41 -2.18
N TYR A 293 8.52 5.69 -1.77
CA TYR A 293 9.71 6.19 -1.08
C TYR A 293 9.90 5.51 0.28
N ALA A 294 8.85 5.39 1.07
CA ALA A 294 8.88 4.77 2.39
C ALA A 294 9.31 3.30 2.32
N VAL A 295 8.68 2.50 1.45
CA VAL A 295 9.02 1.08 1.23
C VAL A 295 10.45 0.93 0.70
N GLY A 296 10.88 1.82 -0.21
CA GLY A 296 12.22 1.76 -0.80
C GLY A 296 13.34 2.12 0.17
N SER A 297 13.09 3.04 1.11
CA SER A 297 14.11 3.49 2.07
C SER A 297 14.19 2.62 3.34
N ALA A 298 13.13 1.92 3.71
CA ALA A 298 13.06 1.13 4.94
C ALA A 298 14.16 0.07 5.08
N PRO A 299 14.48 -0.78 4.06
CA PRO A 299 15.53 -1.77 4.18
C PRO A 299 16.94 -1.18 4.33
N ILE A 300 17.18 0.03 3.79
CA ILE A 300 18.47 0.73 3.97
C ILE A 300 18.63 1.14 5.43
N VAL A 301 17.57 1.71 6.01
CA VAL A 301 17.56 2.12 7.42
C VAL A 301 17.73 0.91 8.34
N SER A 302 16.97 -0.18 8.11
CA SER A 302 17.05 -1.38 8.94
C SER A 302 18.43 -2.06 8.87
N PHE A 303 19.07 -2.08 7.70
CA PHE A 303 20.41 -2.61 7.53
C PHE A 303 21.44 -1.82 8.36
N HIS A 304 21.48 -0.48 8.19
CA HIS A 304 22.43 0.35 8.93
C HIS A 304 22.17 0.37 10.42
N TYR A 305 20.92 0.28 10.84
CA TYR A 305 20.58 0.13 12.24
C TYR A 305 21.11 -1.20 12.81
N GLY A 306 20.91 -2.33 12.10
CA GLY A 306 21.48 -3.63 12.48
C GLY A 306 23.00 -3.63 12.52
N ALA A 307 23.65 -2.93 11.58
CA ALA A 307 25.10 -2.74 11.55
C ALA A 307 25.64 -1.75 12.61
N ARG A 308 24.77 -1.19 13.44
CA ARG A 308 25.09 -0.14 14.44
C ARG A 308 25.77 1.10 13.84
N ASN A 309 25.51 1.37 12.57
CA ASN A 309 26.02 2.54 11.86
C ASN A 309 25.08 3.73 12.05
N HIS A 310 25.07 4.29 13.26
CA HIS A 310 24.19 5.40 13.62
C HIS A 310 24.43 6.66 12.78
N ALA A 311 25.68 6.88 12.31
CA ALA A 311 26.02 7.99 11.44
C ALA A 311 25.27 7.93 10.10
N GLU A 312 25.14 6.73 9.51
CA GLU A 312 24.41 6.56 8.26
C GLU A 312 22.89 6.58 8.48
N VAL A 313 22.39 6.04 9.59
CA VAL A 313 20.98 6.18 9.98
C VAL A 313 20.59 7.65 10.13
N HIS A 314 21.44 8.46 10.77
CA HIS A 314 21.28 9.91 10.88
C HIS A 314 21.28 10.60 9.50
N ASN A 315 22.22 10.24 8.65
CA ASN A 315 22.35 10.76 7.28
C ASN A 315 21.06 10.46 6.48
N LEU A 316 20.54 9.22 6.53
CA LEU A 316 19.31 8.79 5.88
C LEU A 316 18.09 9.53 6.44
N TYR A 317 17.98 9.67 7.75
CA TYR A 317 16.91 10.40 8.41
C TYR A 317 16.83 11.86 7.91
N GLN A 318 17.95 12.59 7.94
CA GLN A 318 17.98 13.98 7.49
C GLN A 318 17.70 14.12 5.99
N LYS A 319 18.31 13.28 5.15
CA LYS A 319 18.09 13.31 3.71
C LYS A 319 16.66 12.99 3.34
N SER A 320 16.08 11.99 4.00
CA SER A 320 14.68 11.60 3.76
C SER A 320 13.70 12.70 4.13
N LEU A 321 13.88 13.34 5.29
CA LEU A 321 13.00 14.46 5.68
C LEU A 321 13.08 15.62 4.69
N ARG A 322 14.29 15.96 4.20
CA ARG A 322 14.46 17.02 3.19
C ARG A 322 13.82 16.64 1.85
N LEU A 323 14.04 15.39 1.38
CA LEU A 323 13.43 14.91 0.15
C LEU A 323 11.90 14.89 0.24
N ILE A 324 11.35 14.42 1.35
CA ILE A 324 9.91 14.40 1.58
C ILE A 324 9.35 15.83 1.60
N ALA A 325 10.03 16.79 2.22
CA ALA A 325 9.61 18.18 2.20
C ALA A 325 9.52 18.72 0.77
N VAL A 326 10.56 18.49 -0.04
CA VAL A 326 10.57 18.92 -1.46
C VAL A 326 9.47 18.21 -2.25
N VAL A 327 9.34 16.89 -2.08
CA VAL A 327 8.30 16.10 -2.78
C VAL A 327 6.90 16.53 -2.34
N SER A 328 6.67 16.78 -1.06
CA SER A 328 5.37 17.23 -0.54
C SER A 328 4.93 18.58 -1.14
N VAL A 329 5.84 19.55 -1.19
CA VAL A 329 5.58 20.84 -1.84
C VAL A 329 5.32 20.65 -3.34
N THR A 330 6.15 19.87 -4.02
CA THR A 330 6.02 19.59 -5.45
C THR A 330 4.71 18.88 -5.77
N MET A 331 4.34 17.85 -4.99
CA MET A 331 3.09 17.09 -5.18
C MET A 331 1.86 17.97 -4.93
N THR A 332 1.90 18.83 -3.91
CA THR A 332 0.81 19.78 -3.64
C THR A 332 0.69 20.81 -4.76
N ALA A 333 1.79 21.40 -5.22
CA ALA A 333 1.79 22.32 -6.35
C ALA A 333 1.30 21.64 -7.63
N ALA A 334 1.81 20.45 -7.94
CA ALA A 334 1.40 19.66 -9.10
C ALA A 334 -0.10 19.32 -9.03
N SER A 335 -0.60 18.92 -7.85
CA SER A 335 -2.02 18.64 -7.69
C SER A 335 -2.87 19.88 -7.97
N MET A 336 -2.47 21.07 -7.49
CA MET A 336 -3.20 22.31 -7.74
C MET A 336 -3.29 22.67 -9.23
N VAL A 337 -2.25 22.35 -10.02
CA VAL A 337 -2.23 22.56 -11.47
C VAL A 337 -3.05 21.50 -12.21
N ILE A 338 -2.99 20.24 -11.78
CA ILE A 338 -3.61 19.10 -12.47
C ILE A 338 -5.11 19.00 -12.17
N ILE A 339 -5.57 19.48 -11.02
CA ILE A 339 -6.97 19.42 -10.56
C ILE A 339 -8.00 19.79 -11.62
N PRO A 340 -7.92 20.95 -12.30
CA PRO A 340 -8.93 21.32 -13.28
C PRO A 340 -9.05 20.32 -14.44
N TYR A 341 -7.90 19.78 -14.88
CA TYR A 341 -7.84 18.81 -15.98
C TYR A 341 -8.43 17.45 -15.57
N VAL A 342 -8.04 16.94 -14.41
CA VAL A 342 -8.56 15.68 -13.88
C VAL A 342 -10.06 15.78 -13.65
N ALA A 343 -10.53 16.84 -13.00
CA ALA A 343 -11.95 17.04 -12.76
C ALA A 343 -12.72 17.12 -14.08
N HIS A 344 -12.18 17.84 -15.10
CA HIS A 344 -12.83 17.95 -16.41
C HIS A 344 -12.93 16.60 -17.15
N ILE A 345 -11.90 15.75 -17.07
CA ILE A 345 -11.92 14.41 -17.70
C ILE A 345 -13.01 13.52 -17.09
N PHE A 346 -13.19 13.55 -15.77
CA PHE A 346 -14.12 12.64 -15.09
C PHE A 346 -15.55 13.17 -15.01
N VAL A 347 -15.72 14.49 -14.83
CA VAL A 347 -17.03 15.09 -14.52
C VAL A 347 -17.31 16.36 -15.35
N GLY A 348 -16.62 16.56 -16.47
CA GLY A 348 -16.78 17.72 -17.35
C GLY A 348 -18.16 17.84 -18.03
N TYR A 349 -18.96 16.78 -17.97
CA TYR A 349 -20.36 16.76 -18.47
C TYR A 349 -21.36 17.49 -17.57
N ASP A 350 -20.99 17.78 -16.30
CA ASP A 350 -21.84 18.50 -15.34
C ASP A 350 -21.05 19.65 -14.70
N VAL A 351 -21.48 20.89 -15.00
CA VAL A 351 -20.81 22.12 -14.54
C VAL A 351 -20.83 22.26 -13.01
N GLN A 352 -21.92 21.86 -12.36
CA GLN A 352 -22.05 21.96 -10.90
C GLN A 352 -21.15 20.92 -10.21
N LEU A 353 -21.14 19.70 -10.69
CA LEU A 353 -20.27 18.64 -10.18
C LEU A 353 -18.79 18.94 -10.46
N LEU A 354 -18.45 19.53 -11.60
CA LEU A 354 -17.10 19.98 -11.93
C LEU A 354 -16.61 21.05 -10.95
N ALA A 355 -17.44 22.05 -10.66
CA ALA A 355 -17.11 23.10 -9.69
C ALA A 355 -16.93 22.56 -8.29
N LEU A 356 -17.85 21.67 -7.83
CA LEU A 356 -17.76 20.97 -6.55
C LEU A 356 -16.47 20.15 -6.44
N THR A 357 -16.19 19.31 -7.44
CA THR A 357 -15.02 18.41 -7.48
C THR A 357 -13.72 19.22 -7.46
N SER A 358 -13.64 20.28 -8.24
CA SER A 358 -12.46 21.15 -8.30
C SER A 358 -12.19 21.86 -6.96
N ARG A 359 -13.24 22.38 -6.30
CA ARG A 359 -13.13 22.99 -4.96
C ARG A 359 -12.73 21.95 -3.92
N ALA A 360 -13.41 20.82 -3.89
CA ALA A 360 -13.17 19.71 -2.98
C ALA A 360 -11.72 19.20 -3.07
N PHE A 361 -11.23 18.98 -4.29
CA PHE A 361 -9.88 18.50 -4.50
C PHE A 361 -8.82 19.51 -4.07
N ARG A 362 -9.02 20.81 -4.30
CA ARG A 362 -8.08 21.85 -3.80
C ARG A 362 -7.94 21.79 -2.28
N LEU A 363 -9.04 21.65 -1.55
CA LEU A 363 -9.03 21.54 -0.09
C LEU A 363 -8.37 20.23 0.36
N TYR A 364 -8.70 19.11 -0.30
CA TYR A 364 -8.10 17.81 -0.02
C TYR A 364 -6.59 17.79 -0.28
N ALA A 365 -6.13 18.42 -1.36
CA ALA A 365 -4.73 18.40 -1.79
C ALA A 365 -3.76 19.02 -0.76
N LEU A 366 -4.25 19.86 0.14
CA LEU A 366 -3.45 20.43 1.24
C LEU A 366 -2.87 19.34 2.15
N CYS A 367 -3.52 18.17 2.23
CA CYS A 367 -3.00 17.05 3.03
C CYS A 367 -1.65 16.53 2.50
N PHE A 368 -1.35 16.67 1.20
CA PHE A 368 -0.09 16.19 0.63
C PHE A 368 1.14 16.91 1.18
N LEU A 369 1.00 18.15 1.69
CA LEU A 369 2.09 18.86 2.37
C LEU A 369 2.62 18.11 3.59
N ILE A 370 1.77 17.32 4.24
CA ILE A 370 2.05 16.73 5.56
C ILE A 370 2.10 15.21 5.47
N LYS A 371 1.25 14.61 4.65
CA LYS A 371 1.02 13.17 4.56
C LYS A 371 2.29 12.36 4.36
N GLY A 372 3.23 12.87 3.55
CA GLY A 372 4.51 12.23 3.29
C GLY A 372 5.35 12.05 4.55
N PHE A 373 5.36 13.01 5.46
CA PHE A 373 6.10 12.92 6.71
C PHE A 373 5.57 11.83 7.64
N ASN A 374 4.24 11.72 7.77
CA ASN A 374 3.61 10.71 8.61
C ASN A 374 3.77 9.29 8.05
N ILE A 375 3.67 9.12 6.71
CA ILE A 375 3.92 7.84 6.03
C ILE A 375 5.36 7.41 6.25
N TYR A 376 6.32 8.31 6.03
CA TYR A 376 7.73 8.02 6.22
C TYR A 376 8.04 7.68 7.69
N ALA A 377 7.51 8.43 8.64
CA ALA A 377 7.75 8.18 10.06
C ALA A 377 7.29 6.79 10.50
N SER A 378 6.08 6.37 10.08
CA SER A 378 5.59 5.03 10.34
C SER A 378 6.55 3.97 9.78
N SER A 379 6.95 4.10 8.51
CA SER A 379 7.89 3.19 7.85
C SER A 379 9.28 3.22 8.48
N PHE A 380 9.77 4.39 8.90
CA PHE A 380 11.06 4.55 9.58
C PHE A 380 11.10 3.82 10.92
N PHE A 381 10.04 3.93 11.76
CA PHE A 381 9.95 3.19 13.01
C PHE A 381 9.80 1.68 12.77
N THR A 382 9.07 1.26 11.74
CA THR A 382 9.06 -0.15 11.31
C THR A 382 10.46 -0.62 10.94
N ALA A 383 11.24 0.17 10.21
CA ALA A 383 12.60 -0.17 9.82
C ALA A 383 13.57 -0.28 11.01
N LEU A 384 13.35 0.49 12.07
CA LEU A 384 14.08 0.38 13.34
C LEU A 384 13.62 -0.78 14.23
N GLY A 385 12.55 -1.49 13.86
CA GLY A 385 11.96 -2.56 14.67
C GLY A 385 10.99 -2.09 15.76
N ASP A 386 10.61 -0.80 15.79
CA ASP A 386 9.60 -0.25 16.71
C ASP A 386 8.21 -0.27 16.08
N GLY A 387 7.68 -1.48 15.88
CA GLY A 387 6.36 -1.69 15.28
C GLY A 387 5.22 -1.07 16.08
N VAL A 388 5.35 -0.96 17.39
CA VAL A 388 4.32 -0.36 18.25
C VAL A 388 4.17 1.13 17.94
N THR A 389 5.28 1.86 17.83
CA THR A 389 5.27 3.28 17.47
C THR A 389 4.74 3.48 16.04
N SER A 390 5.15 2.62 15.10
CA SER A 390 4.65 2.63 13.73
C SER A 390 3.14 2.40 13.66
N ALA A 391 2.64 1.37 14.34
CA ALA A 391 1.21 1.06 14.40
C ALA A 391 0.40 2.18 15.06
N LEU A 392 0.92 2.80 16.12
CA LEU A 392 0.28 3.92 16.78
C LEU A 392 0.14 5.13 15.83
N ILE A 393 1.22 5.51 15.14
CA ILE A 393 1.18 6.61 14.16
C ILE A 393 0.15 6.29 13.07
N SER A 394 0.16 5.08 12.52
CA SER A 394 -0.77 4.66 11.47
C SER A 394 -2.22 4.66 11.96
N PHE A 395 -2.50 4.13 13.14
CA PHE A 395 -3.84 4.08 13.72
C PHE A 395 -4.40 5.49 14.01
N LEU A 396 -3.59 6.34 14.64
CA LEU A 396 -3.99 7.72 14.95
C LEU A 396 -4.30 8.49 13.64
N ARG A 397 -3.44 8.34 12.63
CA ARG A 397 -3.57 9.01 11.35
C ARG A 397 -4.79 8.58 10.55
N THR A 398 -4.94 7.26 10.37
CA THR A 398 -5.91 6.73 9.41
C THR A 398 -7.27 6.44 10.03
N PHE A 399 -7.34 6.31 11.36
CA PHE A 399 -8.58 6.01 12.06
C PHE A 399 -8.99 7.13 13.01
N LEU A 400 -8.30 7.29 14.14
CA LEU A 400 -8.78 8.11 15.24
C LEU A 400 -8.95 9.58 14.85
N PHE A 401 -7.91 10.21 14.35
CA PHE A 401 -7.97 11.65 14.01
C PHE A 401 -8.79 11.88 12.74
N GLN A 402 -8.79 10.95 11.80
CA GLN A 402 -9.57 11.10 10.59
C GLN A 402 -11.07 10.92 10.85
N MET A 403 -11.46 9.94 11.69
CA MET A 403 -12.85 9.78 12.14
C MET A 403 -13.32 10.99 12.96
N ALA A 404 -12.51 11.44 13.91
CA ALA A 404 -12.84 12.61 14.72
C ALA A 404 -13.00 13.87 13.85
N ALA A 405 -12.06 14.14 12.94
CA ALA A 405 -12.14 15.28 12.05
C ALA A 405 -13.37 15.21 11.13
N LEU A 406 -13.68 14.01 10.60
CA LEU A 406 -14.81 13.80 9.70
C LEU A 406 -16.18 13.94 10.41
N LEU A 407 -16.24 13.75 11.72
CA LEU A 407 -17.44 13.96 12.52
C LEU A 407 -17.58 15.41 13.00
N LEU A 408 -16.46 16.05 13.37
CA LEU A 408 -16.47 17.37 13.99
C LEU A 408 -16.44 18.54 12.97
N LEU A 409 -15.56 18.46 11.96
CA LEU A 409 -15.38 19.58 11.03
C LEU A 409 -16.60 19.87 10.13
N PRO A 410 -17.37 18.89 9.68
CA PRO A 410 -18.60 19.17 8.94
C PRO A 410 -19.66 19.93 9.75
N ALA A 411 -19.65 19.79 11.08
CA ALA A 411 -20.54 20.55 11.96
C ALA A 411 -20.15 22.05 12.03
N LEU A 412 -18.87 22.38 11.78
CA LEU A 412 -18.35 23.73 11.83
C LEU A 412 -18.33 24.42 10.44
N TRP A 413 -17.92 23.67 9.41
CA TRP A 413 -17.65 24.21 8.07
C TRP A 413 -18.45 23.52 6.95
N GLY A 414 -19.48 22.74 7.30
CA GLY A 414 -20.29 22.04 6.31
C GLY A 414 -19.47 21.13 5.41
N ILE A 415 -19.70 21.21 4.11
CA ILE A 415 -19.03 20.35 3.12
C ILE A 415 -17.51 20.57 3.06
N ASP A 416 -17.03 21.80 3.25
CA ASP A 416 -15.60 22.10 3.25
C ASP A 416 -14.88 21.40 4.43
N GLY A 417 -15.60 21.23 5.55
CA GLY A 417 -15.10 20.45 6.69
C GLY A 417 -14.86 18.98 6.36
N VAL A 418 -15.66 18.37 5.46
CA VAL A 418 -15.44 16.99 4.99
C VAL A 418 -14.12 16.90 4.21
N TRP A 419 -13.87 17.85 3.32
CA TRP A 419 -12.66 17.85 2.49
C TRP A 419 -11.39 18.18 3.27
N LEU A 420 -11.49 19.03 4.28
CA LEU A 420 -10.38 19.39 5.18
C LEU A 420 -10.12 18.35 6.27
N ALA A 421 -11.01 17.38 6.48
CA ALA A 421 -10.87 16.36 7.53
C ALA A 421 -9.56 15.59 7.44
N VAL A 422 -9.12 15.20 6.23
CA VAL A 422 -7.83 14.52 6.03
C VAL A 422 -6.67 15.44 6.43
N THR A 423 -6.70 16.70 6.01
CA THR A 423 -5.62 17.66 6.32
C THR A 423 -5.52 17.88 7.83
N ALA A 424 -6.64 18.02 8.52
CA ALA A 424 -6.66 18.18 9.98
C ALA A 424 -6.13 16.92 10.70
N ALA A 425 -6.52 15.74 10.23
CA ALA A 425 -6.03 14.46 10.77
C ALA A 425 -4.51 14.31 10.57
N GLU A 426 -3.99 14.66 9.39
CA GLU A 426 -2.55 14.61 9.11
C GLU A 426 -1.77 15.64 9.95
N LEU A 427 -2.33 16.83 10.21
CA LEU A 427 -1.72 17.82 11.10
C LEU A 427 -1.67 17.35 12.55
N ALA A 428 -2.76 16.80 13.07
CA ALA A 428 -2.79 16.21 14.41
C ALA A 428 -1.78 15.06 14.54
N THR A 429 -1.71 14.21 13.52
CA THR A 429 -0.74 13.12 13.47
C THR A 429 0.69 13.64 13.40
N LEU A 430 0.96 14.72 12.66
CA LEU A 430 2.30 15.31 12.57
C LEU A 430 2.81 15.73 13.94
N ALA A 431 1.95 16.31 14.79
CA ALA A 431 2.33 16.66 16.16
C ALA A 431 2.76 15.42 16.96
N VAL A 432 2.03 14.31 16.84
CA VAL A 432 2.40 13.02 17.46
C VAL A 432 3.69 12.48 16.85
N THR A 433 3.82 12.51 15.53
CA THR A 433 5.02 12.07 14.81
C THR A 433 6.27 12.81 15.28
N VAL A 434 6.19 14.14 15.41
CA VAL A 434 7.29 14.96 15.93
C VAL A 434 7.62 14.57 17.38
N ALA A 435 6.61 14.41 18.23
CA ALA A 435 6.80 13.97 19.61
C ALA A 435 7.49 12.59 19.67
N MET A 436 7.10 11.64 18.80
CA MET A 436 7.75 10.33 18.72
C MET A 436 9.20 10.43 18.24
N PHE A 437 9.49 11.25 17.23
CA PHE A 437 10.87 11.51 16.81
C PHE A 437 11.72 12.18 17.90
N LEU A 438 11.15 12.98 18.77
CA LEU A 438 11.88 13.60 19.88
C LEU A 438 12.14 12.62 21.04
N THR A 439 11.15 11.82 21.39
CA THR A 439 11.23 10.91 22.54
C THR A 439 12.02 9.64 22.25
N LYS A 440 11.87 9.07 21.06
CA LYS A 440 12.50 7.81 20.66
C LYS A 440 13.97 7.96 20.23
N ASP A 441 14.44 9.19 19.99
CA ASP A 441 15.86 9.45 19.69
C ASP A 441 16.80 8.95 20.79
N LYS A 442 16.38 9.03 22.05
CA LYS A 442 17.13 8.49 23.18
C LYS A 442 17.37 6.98 23.12
N THR A 443 16.48 6.25 22.43
CA THR A 443 16.56 4.79 22.32
C THR A 443 17.30 4.37 21.04
N PHE A 444 17.09 5.06 19.95
CA PHE A 444 17.55 4.63 18.62
C PHE A 444 18.73 5.46 18.07
N HIS A 445 19.06 6.59 18.69
CA HIS A 445 20.23 7.43 18.39
C HIS A 445 20.34 7.86 16.91
N TYR A 446 19.23 8.30 16.29
CA TYR A 446 19.20 8.69 14.88
C TYR A 446 19.29 10.20 14.63
N ARG A 447 19.23 11.07 15.66
CA ARG A 447 19.32 12.54 15.52
C ARG A 447 20.71 13.11 15.80
N LYS A 448 21.50 12.44 16.60
CA LYS A 448 22.91 12.84 16.88
C LYS A 448 23.79 11.69 16.45
N ALA A 449 24.74 11.98 15.55
CA ALA A 449 25.83 11.09 15.20
C ALA A 449 26.93 11.20 16.27
#